data_47de076513b5cd2174178ea20c10e439
#
_entry.id   47de076513b5cd2174178ea20c10e439
#
_cell.length_a   1.000
_cell.length_b   1.000
_cell.length_c   1.000
_cell.angle_alpha   90.00
_cell.angle_beta   90.00
_cell.angle_gamma   90.00
#
_symmetry.space_group_name_H-M   'P 1'
#
loop_
_entity.id
_entity.type
_entity.pdbx_description
1 polymer ?
#
loop_
_entity_poly.entity_id
_entity_poly.type
_entity_poly.pdbx_seq_one_letter_code
_entity_poly.pdbx_strand_id
1 'polypeptide(L)'
;MSVNFPLFLVLATAITGVIWLLDIFFLRPRRQAAADQAKGKIKDETKGQQAIGKILAEPIYVEYSVSFFPVLLIVLVLRSFIAEPFQIPTGSMIPTLKVGDFIVVNKYAYGIRLPVIGTKIFDIDEPKNGDVMVFIPPHEDQYFIKRVVGIPGDRVRYEDKVLFINGVEQVQKF
;
A
#
# COMPACT_ATOMS: atom_id res chain seq x y z
N MET A 1 -0.18 21.60 -0.24
CA MET A 1 -1.14 20.47 -0.25
C MET A 1 -0.32 19.18 -0.37
N SER A 2 -0.18 18.42 0.69
CA SER A 2 0.45 17.09 0.59
C SER A 2 -0.54 16.17 -0.11
N VAL A 3 -0.17 15.70 -1.29
CA VAL A 3 -0.98 14.69 -2.00
C VAL A 3 -1.06 13.46 -1.09
N ASN A 4 -2.26 13.03 -0.76
CA ASN A 4 -2.46 11.79 -0.01
C ASN A 4 -2.11 10.61 -0.92
N PHE A 5 -0.83 10.23 -0.92
CA PHE A 5 -0.28 9.23 -1.83
C PHE A 5 -1.00 7.87 -1.75
N PRO A 6 -1.39 7.35 -0.57
CA PRO A 6 -2.21 6.14 -0.47
C PRO A 6 -3.55 6.27 -1.22
N LEU A 7 -4.25 7.39 -1.06
CA LEU A 7 -5.51 7.63 -1.77
C LEU A 7 -5.31 7.68 -3.29
N PHE A 8 -4.28 8.41 -3.75
CA PHE A 8 -3.92 8.47 -5.17
C PHE A 8 -3.66 7.07 -5.74
N LEU A 9 -2.90 6.23 -5.03
CA LEU A 9 -2.57 4.89 -5.47
C LEU A 9 -3.81 3.98 -5.56
N VAL A 10 -4.72 4.07 -4.58
CA VAL A 10 -6.00 3.33 -4.59
C VAL A 10 -6.85 3.76 -5.79
N LEU A 11 -7.01 5.07 -6.02
CA LEU A 11 -7.81 5.59 -7.13
C LEU A 11 -7.21 5.21 -8.48
N ALA A 12 -5.89 5.35 -8.67
CA ALA A 12 -5.22 4.99 -9.90
C ALA A 12 -5.37 3.48 -10.20
N THR A 13 -5.20 2.63 -9.20
CA THR A 13 -5.40 1.18 -9.34
C THR A 13 -6.85 0.85 -9.65
N ALA A 14 -7.81 1.48 -8.98
CA ALA A 14 -9.23 1.25 -9.21
C ALA A 14 -9.66 1.67 -10.64
N ILE A 15 -9.24 2.85 -11.09
CA ILE A 15 -9.58 3.36 -12.43
C ILE A 15 -8.99 2.45 -13.51
N THR A 16 -7.70 2.13 -13.42
CA THR A 16 -7.06 1.25 -14.41
C THR A 16 -7.63 -0.17 -14.38
N GLY A 17 -7.98 -0.70 -13.20
CA GLY A 17 -8.63 -1.98 -13.04
C GLY A 17 -10.04 -2.02 -13.64
N VAL A 18 -10.83 -0.98 -13.43
CA VAL A 18 -12.18 -0.86 -14.04
C VAL A 18 -12.08 -0.81 -15.57
N ILE A 19 -11.16 0.00 -16.14
CA ILE A 19 -10.96 0.06 -17.59
C ILE A 19 -10.52 -1.30 -18.13
N TRP A 20 -9.60 -1.98 -17.46
CA TRP A 20 -9.14 -3.32 -17.84
C TRP A 20 -10.28 -4.36 -17.83
N LEU A 21 -11.12 -4.35 -16.79
CA LEU A 21 -12.30 -5.25 -16.71
C LEU A 21 -13.32 -4.92 -17.79
N LEU A 22 -13.59 -3.64 -18.04
CA LEU A 22 -14.51 -3.22 -19.12
C LEU A 22 -13.98 -3.65 -20.49
N ASP A 23 -12.68 -3.61 -20.70
CA ASP A 23 -12.10 -4.10 -21.94
C ASP A 23 -12.31 -5.60 -22.11
N ILE A 24 -11.97 -6.40 -21.10
CA ILE A 24 -12.11 -7.86 -21.16
C ILE A 24 -13.55 -8.28 -21.41
N PHE A 25 -14.52 -7.68 -20.71
CA PHE A 25 -15.89 -8.13 -20.76
C PHE A 25 -16.72 -7.53 -21.91
N PHE A 26 -16.38 -6.31 -22.34
CA PHE A 26 -17.23 -5.58 -23.30
C PHE A 26 -16.50 -5.17 -24.58
N LEU A 27 -15.32 -4.54 -24.48
CA LEU A 27 -14.68 -3.95 -25.66
C LEU A 27 -13.93 -4.98 -26.49
N ARG A 28 -13.15 -5.83 -25.87
CA ARG A 28 -12.38 -6.89 -26.54
C ARG A 28 -13.25 -7.87 -27.30
N PRO A 29 -14.36 -8.44 -26.74
CA PRO A 29 -15.24 -9.31 -27.49
C PRO A 29 -15.89 -8.63 -28.70
N ARG A 30 -16.24 -7.33 -28.56
CA ARG A 30 -16.80 -6.55 -29.67
C ARG A 30 -15.78 -6.34 -30.79
N ARG A 31 -14.53 -6.04 -30.46
CA ARG A 31 -13.45 -5.90 -31.45
C ARG A 31 -13.17 -7.23 -32.15
N GLN A 32 -13.17 -8.33 -31.44
CA GLN A 32 -12.99 -9.67 -32.01
C GLN A 32 -14.14 -10.04 -32.96
N ALA A 33 -15.37 -9.86 -32.54
CA ALA A 33 -16.53 -10.12 -33.38
C ALA A 33 -16.52 -9.26 -34.67
N ALA A 34 -16.16 -7.98 -34.58
CA ALA A 34 -16.02 -7.11 -35.76
C ALA A 34 -14.88 -7.54 -36.68
N ALA A 35 -13.76 -8.01 -36.12
CA ALA A 35 -12.67 -8.54 -36.92
C ALA A 35 -13.00 -9.82 -37.63
N ASP A 36 -13.76 -10.73 -37.00
CA ASP A 36 -14.23 -11.99 -37.63
C ASP A 36 -15.25 -11.76 -38.73
N GLN A 37 -16.15 -10.79 -38.57
CA GLN A 37 -17.06 -10.37 -39.65
C GLN A 37 -16.29 -9.74 -40.83
N ALA A 38 -15.23 -8.98 -40.57
CA ALA A 38 -14.38 -8.38 -41.59
C ALA A 38 -13.61 -9.45 -42.38
N LYS A 39 -13.07 -10.48 -41.72
CA LYS A 39 -12.37 -11.61 -42.37
C LYS A 39 -13.23 -12.30 -43.45
N GLY A 40 -14.53 -12.47 -43.20
CA GLY A 40 -15.44 -13.10 -44.16
C GLY A 40 -15.73 -12.26 -45.42
N LYS A 41 -15.43 -10.98 -45.42
CA LYS A 41 -15.76 -10.05 -46.54
C LYS A 41 -14.55 -9.63 -47.38
N ILE A 42 -13.34 -9.88 -46.95
CA ILE A 42 -12.13 -9.40 -47.61
C ILE A 42 -11.51 -10.51 -48.45
N LYS A 43 -11.42 -10.28 -49.79
CA LYS A 43 -10.78 -11.19 -50.75
C LYS A 43 -9.26 -10.95 -50.92
N ASP A 44 -8.75 -9.80 -50.52
CA ASP A 44 -7.35 -9.39 -50.66
C ASP A 44 -6.61 -9.56 -49.36
N GLU A 45 -5.68 -10.51 -49.24
CA GLU A 45 -5.00 -10.90 -48.03
C GLU A 45 -4.21 -9.75 -47.40
N THR A 46 -3.53 -8.93 -48.20
CA THR A 46 -2.63 -7.89 -47.65
C THR A 46 -3.39 -6.69 -47.08
N LYS A 47 -4.43 -6.23 -47.78
CA LYS A 47 -5.31 -5.16 -47.30
C LYS A 47 -6.20 -5.64 -46.16
N GLY A 48 -6.55 -6.93 -46.18
CA GLY A 48 -7.31 -7.56 -45.15
C GLY A 48 -6.62 -7.61 -43.79
N GLN A 49 -5.35 -8.00 -43.76
CA GLN A 49 -4.56 -8.03 -42.54
C GLN A 49 -4.39 -6.65 -41.91
N GLN A 50 -4.15 -5.60 -42.73
CA GLN A 50 -4.06 -4.23 -42.23
C GLN A 50 -5.38 -3.70 -41.66
N ALA A 51 -6.51 -4.00 -42.31
CA ALA A 51 -7.84 -3.60 -41.83
C ALA A 51 -8.21 -4.32 -40.52
N ILE A 52 -7.93 -5.61 -40.42
CA ILE A 52 -8.17 -6.41 -39.21
C ILE A 52 -7.27 -5.93 -38.07
N GLY A 53 -6.01 -5.62 -38.35
CA GLY A 53 -5.08 -5.06 -37.35
C GLY A 53 -5.59 -3.75 -36.76
N LYS A 54 -6.17 -2.86 -37.58
CA LYS A 54 -6.79 -1.61 -37.10
C LYS A 54 -8.04 -1.84 -36.26
N ILE A 55 -8.85 -2.84 -36.59
CA ILE A 55 -10.07 -3.18 -35.82
C ILE A 55 -9.69 -3.78 -34.46
N LEU A 56 -8.64 -4.59 -34.41
CA LEU A 56 -8.16 -5.23 -33.20
C LEU A 56 -7.30 -4.30 -32.35
N ALA A 57 -6.81 -3.18 -32.89
CA ALA A 57 -5.99 -2.23 -32.16
C ALA A 57 -6.71 -1.74 -30.89
N GLU A 58 -6.01 -1.81 -29.77
CA GLU A 58 -6.54 -1.33 -28.51
C GLU A 58 -6.48 0.20 -28.46
N PRO A 59 -7.54 0.86 -27.95
CA PRO A 59 -7.47 2.29 -27.67
C PRO A 59 -6.32 2.59 -26.66
N ILE A 60 -5.66 3.70 -26.82
CA ILE A 60 -4.49 4.08 -26.00
C ILE A 60 -4.78 3.98 -24.49
N TYR A 61 -5.95 4.42 -24.04
CA TYR A 61 -6.33 4.37 -22.63
C TYR A 61 -6.48 2.93 -22.10
N VAL A 62 -6.89 1.97 -22.95
CA VAL A 62 -6.96 0.55 -22.61
C VAL A 62 -5.55 -0.03 -22.50
N GLU A 63 -4.73 0.21 -23.51
CA GLU A 63 -3.34 -0.26 -23.57
C GLU A 63 -2.55 0.17 -22.30
N TYR A 64 -2.62 1.45 -21.93
CA TYR A 64 -1.99 1.94 -20.70
C TYR A 64 -2.63 1.32 -19.44
N SER A 65 -3.94 1.16 -19.39
CA SER A 65 -4.61 0.57 -18.23
C SER A 65 -4.21 -0.89 -18.04
N VAL A 66 -4.14 -1.68 -19.10
CA VAL A 66 -3.70 -3.07 -19.06
C VAL A 66 -2.24 -3.18 -18.60
N SER A 67 -1.37 -2.29 -19.10
CA SER A 67 0.06 -2.29 -18.77
C SER A 67 0.35 -1.84 -17.35
N PHE A 68 -0.32 -0.79 -16.86
CA PHE A 68 -0.05 -0.21 -15.54
C PHE A 68 -0.80 -0.88 -14.40
N PHE A 69 -2.00 -1.42 -14.64
CA PHE A 69 -2.81 -2.03 -13.57
C PHE A 69 -2.06 -3.09 -12.75
N PRO A 70 -1.35 -4.08 -13.32
CA PRO A 70 -0.65 -5.09 -12.53
C PRO A 70 0.43 -4.47 -11.63
N VAL A 71 1.18 -3.51 -12.16
CA VAL A 71 2.24 -2.82 -11.41
C VAL A 71 1.66 -2.00 -10.27
N LEU A 72 0.60 -1.21 -10.55
CA LEU A 72 -0.08 -0.42 -9.53
C LEU A 72 -0.69 -1.32 -8.45
N LEU A 73 -1.28 -2.45 -8.83
CA LEU A 73 -1.84 -3.42 -7.90
C LEU A 73 -0.77 -4.02 -6.98
N ILE A 74 0.37 -4.43 -7.54
CA ILE A 74 1.49 -4.96 -6.74
C ILE A 74 1.99 -3.90 -5.77
N VAL A 75 2.23 -2.66 -6.23
CA VAL A 75 2.69 -1.57 -5.37
C VAL A 75 1.65 -1.25 -4.29
N LEU A 76 0.36 -1.24 -4.64
CA LEU A 76 -0.74 -1.02 -3.69
C LEU A 76 -0.73 -2.10 -2.59
N VAL A 77 -0.63 -3.37 -2.97
CA VAL A 77 -0.62 -4.50 -2.01
C VAL A 77 0.62 -4.43 -1.11
N LEU A 78 1.80 -4.26 -1.69
CA LEU A 78 3.04 -4.17 -0.93
C LEU A 78 2.99 -3.04 0.09
N ARG A 79 2.67 -1.83 -0.36
CA ARG A 79 2.66 -0.63 0.48
C ARG A 79 1.50 -0.60 1.50
N SER A 80 0.34 -1.15 1.15
CA SER A 80 -0.82 -1.14 2.04
C SER A 80 -0.75 -2.19 3.14
N PHE A 81 -0.20 -3.37 2.82
CA PHE A 81 -0.34 -4.53 3.71
C PHE A 81 1.00 -5.12 4.19
N ILE A 82 2.09 -4.91 3.47
CA ILE A 82 3.35 -5.60 3.77
C ILE A 82 4.34 -4.67 4.43
N ALA A 83 4.77 -3.60 3.74
CA ALA A 83 5.90 -2.79 4.18
C ALA A 83 5.78 -1.33 3.75
N GLU A 84 6.15 -0.43 4.65
CA GLU A 84 6.20 1.00 4.36
C GLU A 84 7.54 1.59 4.80
N PRO A 85 8.30 2.23 3.88
CA PRO A 85 9.54 2.89 4.23
C PRO A 85 9.27 4.22 4.94
N PHE A 86 10.02 4.49 6.02
CA PHE A 86 10.03 5.75 6.75
C PHE A 86 11.45 6.24 6.94
N GLN A 87 11.61 7.55 6.99
CA GLN A 87 12.84 8.20 7.41
C GLN A 87 12.66 8.76 8.82
N ILE A 88 13.65 8.57 9.69
CA ILE A 88 13.61 9.01 11.09
C ILE A 88 13.83 10.54 11.16
N PRO A 89 12.82 11.32 11.56
CA PRO A 89 12.94 12.78 11.57
C PRO A 89 13.53 13.33 12.89
N THR A 90 13.45 12.57 13.99
CA THR A 90 13.81 13.06 15.34
C THR A 90 14.66 12.07 16.12
N GLY A 91 15.46 12.56 17.08
CA GLY A 91 16.35 11.75 17.90
C GLY A 91 15.71 11.04 19.09
N SER A 92 14.37 10.99 19.20
CA SER A 92 13.70 10.43 20.38
C SER A 92 13.90 8.92 20.58
N MET A 93 14.46 8.23 19.60
CA MET A 93 14.77 6.80 19.63
C MET A 93 16.27 6.48 19.69
N ILE A 94 17.11 7.48 19.88
CA ILE A 94 18.56 7.28 20.08
C ILE A 94 18.78 6.48 21.39
N PRO A 95 19.70 5.51 21.42
CA PRO A 95 20.66 5.13 20.39
C PRO A 95 20.14 4.12 19.36
N THR A 96 18.91 3.61 19.48
CA THR A 96 18.38 2.53 18.65
C THR A 96 18.20 2.98 17.18
N LEU A 97 17.68 4.19 16.98
CA LEU A 97 17.44 4.78 15.66
C LEU A 97 18.02 6.20 15.67
N LYS A 98 18.78 6.56 14.63
CA LYS A 98 19.38 7.88 14.46
C LYS A 98 18.56 8.73 13.51
N VAL A 99 18.67 10.06 13.67
CA VAL A 99 18.06 11.00 12.73
C VAL A 99 18.65 10.79 11.33
N GLY A 100 17.77 10.66 10.33
CA GLY A 100 18.15 10.40 8.95
C GLY A 100 18.18 8.93 8.55
N ASP A 101 18.13 8.00 9.50
CA ASP A 101 18.05 6.57 9.17
C ASP A 101 16.78 6.26 8.40
N PHE A 102 16.88 5.29 7.46
CA PHE A 102 15.72 4.71 6.77
C PHE A 102 15.36 3.39 7.42
N ILE A 103 14.07 3.23 7.71
CA ILE A 103 13.51 2.01 8.25
C ILE A 103 12.39 1.49 7.37
N VAL A 104 12.13 0.19 7.44
CA VAL A 104 10.97 -0.43 6.81
C VAL A 104 10.05 -0.94 7.91
N VAL A 105 8.83 -0.41 7.93
CA VAL A 105 7.80 -0.77 8.91
C VAL A 105 7.01 -1.95 8.39
N ASN A 106 6.92 -3.00 9.21
CA ASN A 106 6.06 -4.13 8.96
C ASN A 106 4.61 -3.75 9.29
N LYS A 107 3.74 -3.74 8.28
CA LYS A 107 2.34 -3.30 8.43
C LYS A 107 1.39 -4.39 8.92
N TYR A 108 1.76 -5.64 8.82
CA TYR A 108 0.93 -6.76 9.25
C TYR A 108 1.25 -7.30 10.65
N ALA A 109 2.26 -6.75 11.34
CA ALA A 109 2.72 -7.24 12.65
C ALA A 109 1.58 -7.38 13.67
N TYR A 110 0.69 -6.39 13.76
CA TYR A 110 -0.42 -6.35 14.73
C TYR A 110 -1.80 -6.52 14.08
N GLY A 111 -1.85 -6.81 12.78
CA GLY A 111 -3.09 -7.01 12.05
C GLY A 111 -3.14 -6.30 10.71
N ILE A 112 -4.07 -6.73 9.88
CA ILE A 112 -4.27 -6.17 8.54
C ILE A 112 -5.27 -5.01 8.62
N ARG A 113 -4.87 -3.85 8.07
CA ARG A 113 -5.69 -2.63 8.01
C ARG A 113 -5.98 -2.24 6.58
N LEU A 114 -7.22 -1.76 6.33
CA LEU A 114 -7.58 -1.21 5.02
C LEU A 114 -6.76 0.05 4.72
N PRO A 115 -6.26 0.20 3.49
CA PRO A 115 -5.59 1.42 3.07
C PRO A 115 -6.57 2.60 3.14
N VAL A 116 -6.04 3.81 3.37
CA VAL A 116 -6.78 5.08 3.47
C VAL A 116 -7.66 5.17 4.73
N ILE A 117 -8.55 4.20 4.96
CA ILE A 117 -9.53 4.22 6.06
C ILE A 117 -8.88 3.82 7.39
N GLY A 118 -7.85 2.97 7.35
CA GLY A 118 -7.14 2.49 8.54
C GLY A 118 -7.90 1.47 9.40
N THR A 119 -9.11 1.08 9.01
CA THR A 119 -9.91 0.10 9.74
C THR A 119 -9.22 -1.27 9.75
N LYS A 120 -9.06 -1.84 10.95
CA LYS A 120 -8.48 -3.17 11.16
C LYS A 120 -9.48 -4.25 10.73
N ILE A 121 -9.06 -5.17 9.86
CA ILE A 121 -9.90 -6.26 9.34
C ILE A 121 -9.60 -7.55 10.08
N PHE A 122 -8.31 -7.83 10.31
CA PHE A 122 -7.84 -9.03 10.97
C PHE A 122 -6.85 -8.68 12.06
N ASP A 123 -6.99 -9.34 13.23
CA ASP A 123 -6.01 -9.33 14.31
C ASP A 123 -4.97 -10.42 14.05
N ILE A 124 -3.68 -10.09 14.25
CA ILE A 124 -2.59 -11.07 14.10
C ILE A 124 -1.84 -11.23 15.42
N ASP A 125 -1.38 -10.12 16.03
CA ASP A 125 -0.68 -10.13 17.32
C ASP A 125 -0.96 -8.81 18.04
N GLU A 126 -0.54 -8.73 19.30
CA GLU A 126 -0.65 -7.52 20.12
C GLU A 126 0.74 -6.94 20.41
N PRO A 127 0.83 -5.60 20.61
CA PRO A 127 2.07 -4.98 21.00
C PRO A 127 2.61 -5.54 22.32
N LYS A 128 3.91 -5.77 22.38
CA LYS A 128 4.63 -6.28 23.56
C LYS A 128 5.56 -5.21 24.11
N ASN A 129 5.90 -5.34 25.40
CA ASN A 129 6.88 -4.47 26.04
C ASN A 129 8.22 -4.56 25.28
N GLY A 130 8.77 -3.40 24.91
CA GLY A 130 10.02 -3.30 24.14
C GLY A 130 9.84 -3.13 22.65
N ASP A 131 8.66 -3.41 22.08
CA ASP A 131 8.39 -3.22 20.66
C ASP A 131 8.56 -1.77 20.22
N VAL A 132 9.09 -1.57 19.02
CA VAL A 132 9.15 -0.26 18.39
C VAL A 132 7.98 -0.11 17.44
N MET A 133 7.11 0.85 17.71
CA MET A 133 5.88 1.07 16.94
C MET A 133 5.91 2.38 16.19
N VAL A 134 5.31 2.37 15.00
CA VAL A 134 4.94 3.56 14.24
C VAL A 134 3.43 3.74 14.32
N PHE A 135 2.98 4.89 14.79
CA PHE A 135 1.55 5.19 14.98
C PHE A 135 1.27 6.69 14.82
N ILE A 136 0.00 7.02 14.63
CA ILE A 136 -0.48 8.40 14.63
C ILE A 136 -1.17 8.62 15.99
N PRO A 137 -0.68 9.53 16.84
CA PRO A 137 -1.32 9.82 18.12
C PRO A 137 -2.65 10.57 17.91
N PRO A 138 -3.63 10.45 18.83
CA PRO A 138 -4.97 11.04 18.66
C PRO A 138 -5.01 12.58 18.55
N HIS A 139 -3.96 13.25 18.98
CA HIS A 139 -3.87 14.72 19.04
C HIS A 139 -3.02 15.33 17.92
N GLU A 140 -2.44 14.50 17.04
CA GLU A 140 -1.60 14.95 15.92
C GLU A 140 -1.84 14.12 14.67
N ASP A 141 -1.58 14.72 13.50
CA ASP A 141 -1.73 14.08 12.19
C ASP A 141 -0.38 13.57 11.64
N GLN A 142 0.63 13.39 12.51
CA GLN A 142 1.97 12.96 12.12
C GLN A 142 2.29 11.58 12.68
N TYR A 143 3.14 10.85 11.95
CA TYR A 143 3.64 9.56 12.42
C TYR A 143 4.66 9.73 13.54
N PHE A 144 4.44 9.03 14.64
CA PHE A 144 5.38 8.91 15.75
C PHE A 144 6.01 7.52 15.74
N ILE A 145 7.30 7.49 16.13
CA ILE A 145 8.03 6.25 16.34
C ILE A 145 8.43 6.23 17.80
N LYS A 146 7.93 5.27 18.56
CA LYS A 146 8.17 5.13 19.99
C LYS A 146 8.28 3.66 20.39
N ARG A 147 8.93 3.44 21.54
CA ARG A 147 9.02 2.11 22.16
C ARG A 147 7.85 1.91 23.12
N VAL A 148 7.24 0.73 23.06
CA VAL A 148 6.23 0.30 24.01
C VAL A 148 6.90 0.03 25.34
N VAL A 149 6.49 0.75 26.38
CA VAL A 149 7.01 0.58 27.75
C VAL A 149 6.00 -0.08 28.68
N GLY A 150 4.73 -0.13 28.29
CA GLY A 150 3.67 -0.79 29.07
C GLY A 150 2.55 -1.27 28.14
N ILE A 151 1.96 -2.40 28.46
CA ILE A 151 0.79 -2.98 27.79
C ILE A 151 -0.44 -2.87 28.71
N PRO A 152 -1.67 -3.11 28.21
CA PRO A 152 -2.87 -3.09 29.03
C PRO A 152 -2.73 -3.97 30.28
N GLY A 153 -3.02 -3.39 31.47
CA GLY A 153 -2.85 -4.04 32.76
C GLY A 153 -1.54 -3.73 33.49
N ASP A 154 -0.53 -3.21 32.80
CA ASP A 154 0.74 -2.83 33.42
C ASP A 154 0.58 -1.57 34.28
N ARG A 155 1.29 -1.55 35.41
CA ARG A 155 1.49 -0.35 36.23
C ARG A 155 2.83 0.30 35.88
N VAL A 156 2.77 1.47 35.25
CA VAL A 156 3.97 2.24 34.87
C VAL A 156 4.17 3.38 35.88
N ARG A 157 5.36 3.46 36.48
CA ARG A 157 5.78 4.54 37.37
C ARG A 157 7.11 5.12 36.86
N TYR A 158 7.18 6.43 36.81
CA TYR A 158 8.42 7.15 36.49
C TYR A 158 8.75 8.09 37.66
N GLU A 159 9.84 7.82 38.34
CA GLU A 159 10.26 8.54 39.54
C GLU A 159 11.78 8.70 39.53
N ASP A 160 12.26 9.89 39.81
CA ASP A 160 13.72 10.23 39.85
C ASP A 160 14.47 9.78 38.58
N LYS A 161 13.85 9.92 37.41
CA LYS A 161 14.39 9.51 36.09
C LYS A 161 14.55 7.99 35.93
N VAL A 162 13.96 7.22 36.82
CA VAL A 162 13.90 5.75 36.75
C VAL A 162 12.52 5.30 36.35
N LEU A 163 12.44 4.39 35.40
CA LEU A 163 11.21 3.78 34.94
C LEU A 163 10.98 2.45 35.68
N PHE A 164 9.79 2.27 36.23
CA PHE A 164 9.37 1.03 36.85
C PHE A 164 8.14 0.48 36.11
N ILE A 165 8.16 -0.79 35.78
CA ILE A 165 7.02 -1.52 35.18
C ILE A 165 6.67 -2.65 36.13
N ASN A 166 5.42 -2.65 36.66
CA ASN A 166 4.94 -3.62 37.67
C ASN A 166 5.84 -3.70 38.90
N GLY A 167 6.43 -2.58 39.33
CA GLY A 167 7.33 -2.49 40.45
C GLY A 167 8.78 -2.89 40.16
N VAL A 168 9.10 -3.36 38.97
CA VAL A 168 10.46 -3.74 38.55
C VAL A 168 11.13 -2.57 37.87
N GLU A 169 12.31 -2.20 38.34
CA GLU A 169 13.14 -1.16 37.74
C GLU A 169 13.62 -1.57 36.35
N GLN A 170 13.50 -0.65 35.38
CA GLN A 170 13.99 -0.83 34.03
C GLN A 170 15.37 -0.19 33.90
N VAL A 171 16.41 -1.01 33.87
CA VAL A 171 17.80 -0.56 33.78
C VAL A 171 18.07 0.02 32.37
N GLN A 172 18.49 1.28 32.33
CA GLN A 172 18.99 1.89 31.11
C GLN A 172 20.45 1.46 30.90
N LYS A 173 20.71 0.77 29.76
CA LYS A 173 22.08 0.54 29.31
C LYS A 173 22.45 1.65 28.32
N PHE A 174 23.40 2.47 28.70
CA PHE A 174 24.02 3.49 27.86
C PHE A 174 25.14 2.91 27.02
#